data_3b79175084a23f66c6ddf69f73f79d7c
#
_entry.id   3b79175084a23f66c6ddf69f73f79d7c
#
_cell.length_a   1.000
_cell.length_b   1.000
_cell.length_c   1.000
_cell.angle_alpha   90.00
_cell.angle_beta   90.00
_cell.angle_gamma   90.00
#
_symmetry.space_group_name_H-M   'P 1'
#
loop_
_entity.id
_entity.type
_entity.pdbx_description
1 polymer ?
#
loop_
_entity_poly.entity_id
_entity_poly.type
_entity_poly.pdbx_seq_one_letter_code
_entity_poly.pdbx_strand_id
1 'polypeptide(L)'
;LREAVQGKGTPYLGSSAGTNMACPTIRTSNDMPIVEPPSFEALDFIPFQINPHFIDADPNSTHKGETREQRIAEFHEENSTPVLGLREGSWLKVQNEQCTLHGKTGAKLFLPNAIPAELHSGDHSNLV
;
A
#
# COMPACT_ATOMS: atom_id res chain seq x y z
N LEU A 1 19.24 6.49 3.57
CA LEU A 1 18.59 5.57 2.65
C LEU A 1 17.80 6.28 1.56
N ARG A 2 17.03 7.31 1.90
CA ARG A 2 16.27 8.10 0.92
C ARG A 2 17.20 8.74 -0.12
N GLU A 3 18.33 9.30 0.32
CA GLU A 3 19.30 9.90 -0.59
C GLU A 3 19.91 8.86 -1.54
N ALA A 4 20.21 7.66 -1.07
CA ALA A 4 20.77 6.61 -1.90
C ALA A 4 19.79 6.21 -3.03
N VAL A 5 18.50 6.11 -2.72
CA VAL A 5 17.48 5.70 -3.68
C VAL A 5 17.10 6.85 -4.61
N GLN A 6 16.69 7.99 -4.06
CA GLN A 6 16.17 9.10 -4.87
C GLN A 6 17.27 9.98 -5.44
N GLY A 7 18.35 10.20 -4.68
CA GLY A 7 19.45 11.06 -5.11
C GLY A 7 20.46 10.36 -6.00
N LYS A 8 20.80 9.10 -5.70
CA LYS A 8 21.87 8.36 -6.39
C LYS A 8 21.34 7.26 -7.32
N GLY A 9 20.03 7.05 -7.36
CA GLY A 9 19.42 6.04 -8.22
C GLY A 9 19.63 4.59 -7.80
N THR A 10 19.98 4.35 -6.54
CA THR A 10 20.11 2.98 -6.01
C THR A 10 18.73 2.31 -5.99
N PRO A 11 18.59 1.10 -6.57
CA PRO A 11 17.29 0.41 -6.52
C PRO A 11 16.87 0.08 -5.09
N TYR A 12 15.56 0.18 -4.84
CA TYR A 12 14.94 -0.23 -3.59
C TYR A 12 13.97 -1.38 -3.85
N LEU A 13 14.10 -2.45 -3.10
CA LEU A 13 13.18 -3.57 -3.12
C LEU A 13 12.60 -3.76 -1.71
N GLY A 14 11.28 -3.71 -1.60
CA GLY A 14 10.60 -3.89 -0.33
C GLY A 14 9.52 -4.95 -0.42
N SER A 15 9.37 -5.71 0.63
CA SER A 15 8.30 -6.70 0.80
C SER A 15 7.74 -6.57 2.21
N SER A 16 6.44 -6.78 2.38
CA SER A 16 5.76 -6.69 3.68
C SER A 16 6.05 -5.35 4.38
N ALA A 17 6.75 -5.36 5.51
CA ALA A 17 7.16 -4.14 6.21
C ALA A 17 8.00 -3.21 5.32
N GLY A 18 8.85 -3.77 4.46
CA GLY A 18 9.63 -3.00 3.50
C GLY A 18 8.76 -2.30 2.46
N THR A 19 7.62 -2.88 2.11
CA THR A 19 6.63 -2.23 1.26
C THR A 19 6.03 -1.01 1.96
N ASN A 20 5.66 -1.14 3.23
CA ASN A 20 5.15 -0.02 4.01
C ASN A 20 6.18 1.10 4.14
N MET A 21 7.46 0.77 4.26
CA MET A 21 8.51 1.77 4.37
C MET A 21 8.68 2.62 3.10
N ALA A 22 8.28 2.12 1.94
CA ALA A 22 8.32 2.90 0.70
C ALA A 22 7.21 3.96 0.62
N CYS A 23 6.18 3.84 1.44
CA CYS A 23 5.01 4.71 1.47
C CYS A 23 5.29 6.05 2.18
N PRO A 24 4.38 7.02 2.11
CA PRO A 24 4.51 8.24 2.92
C PRO A 24 4.53 7.97 4.42
N THR A 25 3.73 7.01 4.89
CA THR A 25 3.69 6.61 6.31
C THR A 25 3.56 5.09 6.43
N ILE A 26 3.77 4.57 7.64
CA ILE A 26 3.55 3.15 7.94
C ILE A 26 2.12 2.87 8.45
N ARG A 27 1.21 3.84 8.35
CA ARG A 27 -0.14 3.76 8.95
C ARG A 27 -1.04 2.70 8.34
N THR A 28 -0.74 2.21 7.14
CA THR A 28 -1.52 1.15 6.49
C THR A 28 -0.90 -0.24 6.66
N SER A 29 0.02 -0.39 7.62
CA SER A 29 0.51 -1.70 8.04
C SER A 29 -0.63 -2.53 8.64
N ASN A 30 -0.56 -3.84 8.44
CA ASN A 30 -1.54 -4.76 9.03
C ASN A 30 -1.30 -5.01 10.51
N ASP A 31 -0.11 -4.72 10.99
CA ASP A 31 0.30 -4.97 12.37
C ASP A 31 0.24 -3.69 13.18
N MET A 32 -0.26 -3.81 14.41
CA MET A 32 -0.17 -2.73 15.38
C MET A 32 1.23 -2.73 15.99
N PRO A 33 1.91 -1.58 16.05
CA PRO A 33 3.18 -1.51 16.77
C PRO A 33 2.98 -1.88 18.24
N ILE A 34 3.86 -2.72 18.78
CA ILE A 34 3.85 -3.09 20.20
C ILE A 34 4.18 -1.86 21.06
N VAL A 35 5.07 -1.02 20.53
CA VAL A 35 5.47 0.24 21.15
C VAL A 35 5.18 1.35 20.18
N GLU A 36 4.60 2.45 20.66
CA GLU A 36 4.34 3.62 19.80
C GLU A 36 5.67 4.16 19.25
N PRO A 37 5.83 4.19 17.92
CA PRO A 37 7.06 4.74 17.34
C PRO A 37 7.08 6.26 17.51
N PRO A 38 8.27 6.88 17.53
CA PRO A 38 8.38 8.33 17.63
C PRO A 38 7.78 9.06 16.42
N SER A 39 7.62 8.37 15.29
CA SER A 39 6.98 8.90 14.09
C SER A 39 6.41 7.76 13.26
N PHE A 40 5.31 8.03 12.56
CA PHE A 40 4.74 7.13 11.55
C PHE A 40 5.25 7.45 10.14
N GLU A 41 6.09 8.47 9.97
CA GLU A 41 6.65 8.82 8.67
C GLU A 41 7.57 7.71 8.17
N ALA A 42 7.49 7.46 6.86
CA ALA A 42 8.31 6.46 6.19
C ALA A 42 9.21 7.11 5.14
N LEU A 43 9.72 6.34 4.18
CA LEU A 43 10.71 6.83 3.23
C LEU A 43 10.11 7.72 2.12
N ASP A 44 8.80 7.65 1.92
CA ASP A 44 8.06 8.51 0.99
C ASP A 44 8.59 8.44 -0.45
N PHE A 45 8.82 7.23 -0.94
CA PHE A 45 9.25 7.01 -2.32
C PHE A 45 8.10 7.09 -3.33
N ILE A 46 6.87 6.87 -2.87
CA ILE A 46 5.66 6.86 -3.69
C ILE A 46 4.59 7.74 -3.03
N PRO A 47 3.67 8.35 -3.81
CA PRO A 47 2.69 9.29 -3.25
C PRO A 47 1.40 8.63 -2.76
N PHE A 48 1.38 7.32 -2.58
CA PHE A 48 0.22 6.59 -2.09
C PHE A 48 0.64 5.56 -1.04
N GLN A 49 -0.34 5.11 -0.26
CA GLN A 49 -0.14 4.08 0.74
C GLN A 49 -0.35 2.70 0.12
N ILE A 50 0.31 1.68 0.68
CA ILE A 50 0.07 0.29 0.32
C ILE A 50 -0.31 -0.48 1.57
N ASN A 51 -1.36 -1.30 1.46
CA ASN A 51 -1.66 -2.35 2.41
C ASN A 51 -1.13 -3.65 1.81
N PRO A 52 0.03 -4.15 2.26
CA PRO A 52 0.60 -5.39 1.75
C PRO A 52 -0.17 -6.60 2.28
N HIS A 53 -0.06 -7.72 1.60
CA HIS A 53 -0.80 -8.95 1.95
C HIS A 53 -2.31 -8.69 2.02
N PHE A 54 -2.83 -7.88 1.10
CA PHE A 54 -4.25 -7.54 1.08
C PHE A 54 -5.08 -8.80 0.85
N ILE A 55 -6.12 -8.95 1.65
CA ILE A 55 -7.07 -10.06 1.57
C ILE A 55 -8.47 -9.46 1.44
N ASP A 56 -9.19 -9.87 0.39
CA ASP A 56 -10.57 -9.44 0.20
C ASP A 56 -11.46 -9.97 1.33
N ALA A 57 -12.46 -9.17 1.71
CA ALA A 57 -13.43 -9.60 2.71
C ALA A 57 -14.24 -10.77 2.17
N ASP A 58 -14.38 -11.84 2.97
CA ASP A 58 -15.18 -13.00 2.65
C ASP A 58 -16.50 -12.93 3.44
N PRO A 59 -17.64 -12.68 2.78
CA PRO A 59 -18.94 -12.59 3.48
C PRO A 59 -19.37 -13.93 4.11
N ASN A 60 -18.77 -15.04 3.68
CA ASN A 60 -19.06 -16.37 4.25
C ASN A 60 -18.08 -16.76 5.35
N SER A 61 -17.12 -15.90 5.68
CA SER A 61 -16.16 -16.18 6.73
C SER A 61 -16.82 -16.12 8.11
N THR A 62 -16.45 -17.06 8.98
CA THR A 62 -16.83 -17.04 10.39
C THR A 62 -15.90 -16.18 11.24
N HIS A 63 -14.85 -15.64 10.63
CA HIS A 63 -13.90 -14.78 11.31
C HIS A 63 -14.59 -13.46 11.69
N LYS A 64 -14.53 -13.11 12.97
CA LYS A 64 -15.18 -11.91 13.51
C LYS A 64 -14.22 -10.73 13.69
N GLY A 65 -12.99 -10.86 13.21
CA GLY A 65 -12.00 -9.83 13.30
C GLY A 65 -12.20 -8.72 12.26
N GLU A 66 -11.49 -7.64 12.44
CA GLU A 66 -11.47 -6.52 11.52
C GLU A 66 -10.92 -6.95 10.15
N THR A 67 -11.60 -6.56 9.07
CA THR A 67 -11.12 -6.84 7.71
C THR A 67 -10.08 -5.80 7.28
N ARG A 68 -9.32 -6.12 6.23
CA ARG A 68 -8.37 -5.16 5.63
C ARG A 68 -9.11 -3.91 5.13
N GLU A 69 -10.27 -4.10 4.53
CA GLU A 69 -11.09 -2.99 4.03
C GLU A 69 -11.56 -2.07 5.16
N GLN A 70 -11.93 -2.63 6.30
CA GLN A 70 -12.31 -1.84 7.47
C GLN A 70 -11.15 -1.00 7.99
N ARG A 71 -9.94 -1.56 8.04
CA ARG A 71 -8.76 -0.81 8.45
C ARG A 71 -8.44 0.34 7.50
N ILE A 72 -8.58 0.10 6.20
CA ILE A 72 -8.37 1.14 5.20
C ILE A 72 -9.43 2.24 5.33
N ALA A 73 -10.68 1.86 5.59
CA ALA A 73 -11.75 2.83 5.83
C ALA A 73 -11.45 3.70 7.06
N GLU A 74 -10.95 3.11 8.14
CA GLU A 74 -10.54 3.85 9.33
C GLU A 74 -9.39 4.83 9.01
N PHE A 75 -8.41 4.40 8.23
CA PHE A 75 -7.35 5.29 7.78
C PHE A 75 -7.93 6.50 7.02
N HIS A 76 -8.92 6.27 6.16
CA HIS A 76 -9.55 7.33 5.37
C HIS A 76 -10.46 8.26 6.17
N GLU A 77 -10.76 7.96 7.43
CA GLU A 77 -11.48 8.90 8.30
C GLU A 77 -10.66 10.17 8.56
N GLU A 78 -9.34 10.04 8.58
CA GLU A 78 -8.44 11.16 8.90
C GLU A 78 -7.42 11.47 7.79
N ASN A 79 -7.39 10.69 6.72
CA ASN A 79 -6.40 10.83 5.65
C ASN A 79 -7.06 10.73 4.28
N SER A 80 -6.58 11.51 3.33
CA SER A 80 -7.09 11.49 1.95
C SER A 80 -6.18 10.74 0.98
N THR A 81 -5.04 10.27 1.44
CA THR A 81 -4.06 9.55 0.60
C THR A 81 -4.66 8.25 0.05
N PRO A 82 -4.54 7.99 -1.26
CA PRO A 82 -4.99 6.71 -1.82
C PRO A 82 -4.28 5.53 -1.18
N VAL A 83 -4.99 4.43 -1.03
CA VAL A 83 -4.43 3.18 -0.49
C VAL A 83 -4.59 2.07 -1.51
N LEU A 84 -3.49 1.41 -1.82
CA LEU A 84 -3.49 0.25 -2.71
C LEU A 84 -3.41 -1.03 -1.87
N GLY A 85 -4.47 -1.83 -1.90
CA GLY A 85 -4.46 -3.17 -1.32
C GLY A 85 -3.76 -4.12 -2.28
N LEU A 86 -2.52 -4.48 -1.96
CA LEU A 86 -1.68 -5.31 -2.83
C LEU A 86 -1.76 -6.76 -2.39
N ARG A 87 -2.32 -7.60 -3.26
CA ARG A 87 -2.51 -9.03 -2.97
C ARG A 87 -1.21 -9.82 -3.13
N GLU A 88 -1.14 -10.95 -2.44
CA GLU A 88 -0.05 -11.91 -2.66
C GLU A 88 0.00 -12.33 -4.12
N GLY A 89 1.18 -12.45 -4.67
CA GLY A 89 1.39 -12.79 -6.08
C GLY A 89 1.40 -11.60 -7.01
N SER A 90 1.29 -10.39 -6.49
CA SER A 90 1.38 -9.14 -7.24
C SER A 90 2.46 -8.23 -6.66
N TRP A 91 3.04 -7.39 -7.51
CA TRP A 91 4.07 -6.44 -7.11
C TRP A 91 4.07 -5.22 -8.02
N LEU A 92 4.61 -4.12 -7.51
CA LEU A 92 4.69 -2.85 -8.23
C LEU A 92 6.14 -2.54 -8.60
N LYS A 93 6.32 -2.04 -9.81
CA LYS A 93 7.56 -1.42 -10.23
C LYS A 93 7.31 0.06 -10.48
N VAL A 94 8.03 0.90 -9.76
CA VAL A 94 7.96 2.36 -9.91
C VAL A 94 9.32 2.88 -10.35
N GLN A 95 9.36 3.56 -11.48
CA GLN A 95 10.60 4.11 -12.04
C GLN A 95 10.27 5.32 -12.89
N ASN A 96 10.92 6.47 -12.63
CA ASN A 96 10.79 7.69 -13.44
C ASN A 96 9.33 8.08 -13.72
N GLU A 97 8.51 8.17 -12.68
CA GLU A 97 7.08 8.53 -12.79
C GLU A 97 6.23 7.48 -13.55
N GLN A 98 6.76 6.29 -13.75
CA GLN A 98 6.01 5.17 -14.28
C GLN A 98 5.75 4.15 -13.17
N CYS A 99 4.52 3.67 -13.10
CA CYS A 99 4.10 2.67 -12.14
C CYS A 99 3.43 1.52 -12.89
N THR A 100 3.98 0.32 -12.75
CA THR A 100 3.44 -0.86 -13.41
C THR A 100 3.13 -1.92 -12.38
N LEU A 101 1.92 -2.46 -12.43
CA LEU A 101 1.48 -3.58 -11.60
C LEU A 101 1.78 -4.89 -12.34
N HIS A 102 2.47 -5.78 -11.68
CA HIS A 102 2.82 -7.11 -12.21
C HIS A 102 2.21 -8.20 -11.35
N GLY A 103 2.15 -9.40 -11.89
CA GLY A 103 1.64 -10.57 -11.18
C GLY A 103 0.23 -10.94 -11.62
N LYS A 104 -0.35 -11.93 -10.95
CA LYS A 104 -1.60 -12.57 -11.40
C LYS A 104 -2.82 -12.19 -10.57
N THR A 105 -2.62 -11.66 -9.37
CA THR A 105 -3.69 -11.45 -8.40
C THR A 105 -4.25 -10.04 -8.38
N GLY A 106 -3.54 -9.09 -8.98
CA GLY A 106 -3.99 -7.70 -9.05
C GLY A 106 -3.91 -6.98 -7.71
N ALA A 107 -4.57 -5.83 -7.67
CA ALA A 107 -4.64 -4.98 -6.50
C ALA A 107 -5.99 -4.28 -6.45
N LYS A 108 -6.30 -3.68 -5.31
CA LYS A 108 -7.56 -2.97 -5.11
C LYS A 108 -7.24 -1.55 -4.63
N LEU A 109 -7.73 -0.57 -5.37
CA LEU A 109 -7.48 0.84 -5.06
C LEU A 109 -8.60 1.42 -4.23
N PHE A 110 -8.25 2.01 -3.10
CA PHE A 110 -9.19 2.64 -2.18
C PHE A 110 -8.96 4.14 -2.15
N LEU A 111 -10.03 4.89 -2.38
CA LEU A 111 -10.07 6.34 -2.22
C LEU A 111 -11.13 6.69 -1.18
N PRO A 112 -10.98 7.82 -0.45
CA PRO A 112 -11.99 8.22 0.53
C PRO A 112 -13.36 8.41 -0.13
N ASN A 113 -14.41 7.88 0.50
CA ASN A 113 -15.80 8.05 0.05
C ASN A 113 -16.06 7.58 -1.38
N ALA A 114 -15.31 6.58 -1.84
CA ALA A 114 -15.46 6.03 -3.18
C ALA A 114 -15.55 4.50 -3.13
N ILE A 115 -16.16 3.92 -4.15
CA ILE A 115 -16.21 2.47 -4.33
C ILE A 115 -14.81 2.01 -4.73
N PRO A 116 -14.25 1.00 -4.05
CA PRO A 116 -12.93 0.49 -4.43
C PRO A 116 -12.87 0.01 -5.88
N ALA A 117 -11.75 0.27 -6.54
CA ALA A 117 -11.52 -0.11 -7.92
C ALA A 117 -10.55 -1.30 -8.00
N GLU A 118 -10.91 -2.30 -8.79
CA GLU A 118 -10.01 -3.43 -9.06
C GLU A 118 -8.98 -3.02 -10.10
N LEU A 119 -7.70 -3.26 -9.82
CA LEU A 119 -6.61 -3.00 -10.76
C LEU A 119 -5.99 -4.31 -11.21
N HIS A 120 -5.87 -4.46 -12.50
CA HIS A 120 -5.21 -5.60 -13.13
C HIS A 120 -3.76 -5.24 -13.49
N SER A 121 -2.93 -6.26 -13.77
CA SER A 121 -1.56 -6.02 -14.18
C SER A 121 -1.51 -5.12 -15.41
N GLY A 122 -0.55 -4.21 -15.43
CA GLY A 122 -0.41 -3.21 -16.49
C GLY A 122 0.05 -1.87 -15.95
N ASP A 123 -0.06 -0.85 -16.80
CA ASP A 123 0.38 0.51 -16.48
C ASP A 123 -0.65 1.22 -15.61
N HIS A 124 -0.20 1.71 -14.47
CA HIS A 124 -0.98 2.52 -13.54
C HIS A 124 -0.20 3.78 -13.15
N SER A 125 0.47 4.38 -14.11
CA SER A 125 1.32 5.56 -13.89
C SER A 125 0.53 6.79 -13.41
N ASN A 126 -0.79 6.76 -13.55
CA ASN A 126 -1.65 7.80 -12.96
C ASN A 126 -1.64 7.81 -11.43
N LEU A 127 -1.10 6.77 -10.78
CA LEU A 127 -0.95 6.74 -9.32
C LEU A 127 0.25 7.56 -8.82
N VAL A 128 1.21 7.83 -9.66
CA VAL A 128 2.43 8.54 -9.29
C VAL A 128 2.52 9.94 -9.91
#